data_5aab9b3bfb0c03f54ac1aa453e07c6e0
#
_entry.id   5aab9b3bfb0c03f54ac1aa453e07c6e0
#
_cell.length_a   1.000
_cell.length_b   1.000
_cell.length_c   1.000
_cell.angle_alpha   90.00
_cell.angle_beta   90.00
_cell.angle_gamma   90.00
#
_symmetry.space_group_name_H-M   'P 1'
#
loop_
_entity.id
_entity.type
_entity.pdbx_description
1 polymer ?
#
loop_
_entity_poly.entity_id
_entity_poly.type
_entity_poly.pdbx_seq_one_letter_code
_entity_poly.pdbx_strand_id
1 'polypeptide(L)'
;MKTQMLVLKIIAVFLLPLLPVAAGAQEGGLYQQKNLVSDLPNFAQFRDKSLVNPWGLSHSPDGPWQVSDNGTGLSTQYTSVSKEIAPAVTIPTPAGVKTAAPTGNVFNSTIDFVISKNRKSFASEFIFATEDGTISGFNPNVDATHAILAVDRSAVSQDGFTGAVYKGLALASSSSGNFLFATNFRFGTVEKFDASFNLVASFTDSDLASNCPIAGPPAQCFAPFGIQTINDQLYVTFALQDAVHHDDVGGPGNGFIDVFDTDGHLIRHFASQGTLNSPWGLALAPADFGTFSNDVVAGNFGDGRINAFDPVTGTFLGQLQDGNGNAIAINGLWGLAFGNGGLAGDTNTLFFAAGFDDEAHGLFGAIAPE
;
A
#
# COMPACT_ATOMS: atom_id res chain seq x y z
N MET A 1 12.47 6.93 91.09
CA MET A 1 12.79 6.10 89.93
C MET A 1 11.46 5.69 89.28
N LYS A 2 11.09 6.29 88.21
CA LYS A 2 9.89 5.93 87.41
C LYS A 2 10.36 5.33 86.12
N THR A 3 10.08 4.04 85.90
CA THR A 3 10.38 3.28 84.70
C THR A 3 9.34 3.57 83.65
N GLN A 4 9.72 4.18 82.53
CA GLN A 4 8.84 4.32 81.32
C GLN A 4 8.94 3.07 80.47
N MET A 5 7.78 2.44 80.24
CA MET A 5 7.61 1.32 79.37
C MET A 5 7.39 1.83 77.93
N LEU A 6 8.30 1.54 77.03
CA LEU A 6 8.19 1.86 75.61
C LEU A 6 7.33 0.82 74.88
N VAL A 7 6.17 1.22 74.40
CA VAL A 7 5.26 0.34 73.62
C VAL A 7 5.65 0.45 72.16
N LEU A 8 6.26 -0.61 71.58
CA LEU A 8 6.58 -0.73 70.17
C LEU A 8 5.31 -1.11 69.38
N LYS A 9 4.80 -0.18 68.56
CA LYS A 9 3.72 -0.50 67.63
C LYS A 9 4.31 -1.13 66.36
N ILE A 10 4.08 -2.41 66.15
CA ILE A 10 4.40 -3.12 64.90
C ILE A 10 3.28 -2.82 63.90
N ILE A 11 3.60 -2.08 62.83
CA ILE A 11 2.73 -1.89 61.68
C ILE A 11 2.97 -3.06 60.72
N ALA A 12 2.01 -3.95 60.63
CA ALA A 12 2.03 -5.03 59.66
C ALA A 12 1.62 -4.44 58.30
N VAL A 13 2.57 -4.33 57.37
CA VAL A 13 2.29 -4.00 55.95
C VAL A 13 1.86 -5.29 55.27
N PHE A 14 0.57 -5.37 54.95
CA PHE A 14 0.05 -6.43 54.08
C PHE A 14 0.45 -6.10 52.63
N LEU A 15 1.46 -6.78 52.09
CA LEU A 15 1.68 -6.85 50.64
C LEU A 15 0.61 -7.77 50.05
N LEU A 16 -0.37 -7.19 49.34
CA LEU A 16 -1.21 -7.95 48.43
C LEU A 16 -0.33 -8.41 47.25
N PRO A 17 -0.34 -9.69 46.88
CA PRO A 17 0.30 -10.11 45.64
C PRO A 17 -0.47 -9.51 44.46
N LEU A 18 0.22 -8.72 43.63
CA LEU A 18 -0.25 -8.39 42.28
C LEU A 18 -0.29 -9.71 41.50
N LEU A 19 -1.49 -10.23 41.27
CA LEU A 19 -1.70 -11.28 40.29
C LEU A 19 -1.36 -10.68 38.91
N PRO A 20 -0.54 -11.36 38.08
CA PRO A 20 -0.35 -10.95 36.72
C PRO A 20 -1.73 -10.99 36.04
N VAL A 21 -2.21 -9.85 35.54
CA VAL A 21 -3.28 -9.81 34.55
C VAL A 21 -2.71 -10.59 33.37
N ALA A 22 -3.19 -11.82 33.16
CA ALA A 22 -2.97 -12.50 31.92
C ALA A 22 -3.53 -11.57 30.83
N ALA A 23 -2.67 -11.02 29.97
CA ALA A 23 -3.10 -10.44 28.73
C ALA A 23 -3.89 -11.55 28.04
N GLY A 24 -5.21 -11.41 28.01
CA GLY A 24 -6.07 -12.32 27.27
C GLY A 24 -5.53 -12.30 25.84
N ALA A 25 -5.13 -13.46 25.34
CA ALA A 25 -4.95 -13.62 23.90
C ALA A 25 -6.29 -13.19 23.30
N GLN A 26 -6.28 -12.09 22.57
CA GLN A 26 -7.46 -11.65 21.81
C GLN A 26 -7.70 -12.80 20.84
N GLU A 27 -8.85 -13.46 20.95
CA GLU A 27 -9.25 -14.48 19.97
C GLU A 27 -9.28 -13.74 18.63
N GLY A 28 -8.26 -14.01 17.80
CA GLY A 28 -8.14 -13.41 16.48
C GLY A 28 -9.37 -13.80 15.68
N GLY A 29 -10.10 -12.82 15.13
CA GLY A 29 -11.16 -13.11 14.19
C GLY A 29 -10.60 -13.93 13.04
N LEU A 30 -11.28 -14.99 12.71
CA LEU A 30 -10.87 -15.87 11.65
C LEU A 30 -11.31 -15.27 10.31
N TYR A 31 -10.44 -15.43 9.31
CA TYR A 31 -10.66 -14.90 7.97
C TYR A 31 -10.49 -16.01 6.95
N GLN A 32 -11.29 -15.97 5.91
CA GLN A 32 -11.21 -16.90 4.79
C GLN A 32 -10.58 -16.22 3.58
N GLN A 33 -9.45 -16.76 3.11
CA GLN A 33 -8.83 -16.37 1.83
C GLN A 33 -9.48 -17.12 0.68
N LYS A 34 -9.75 -16.42 -0.42
CA LYS A 34 -10.25 -16.96 -1.68
C LYS A 34 -9.42 -16.45 -2.85
N ASN A 35 -8.83 -17.35 -3.62
CA ASN A 35 -8.13 -17.05 -4.85
C ASN A 35 -9.13 -16.85 -5.99
N LEU A 36 -9.21 -15.66 -6.57
CA LEU A 36 -10.20 -15.33 -7.59
C LEU A 36 -9.66 -15.49 -9.01
N VAL A 37 -8.52 -14.85 -9.32
CA VAL A 37 -7.89 -14.87 -10.64
C VAL A 37 -6.40 -15.13 -10.52
N SER A 38 -5.85 -15.95 -11.41
CA SER A 38 -4.39 -16.17 -11.55
C SER A 38 -4.02 -16.42 -12.99
N ASP A 39 -2.77 -16.18 -13.36
CA ASP A 39 -2.22 -16.57 -14.66
C ASP A 39 -2.01 -18.09 -14.77
N LEU A 40 -1.89 -18.78 -13.64
CA LEU A 40 -1.71 -20.22 -13.59
C LEU A 40 -3.03 -21.01 -13.70
N PRO A 41 -3.05 -22.16 -14.38
CA PRO A 41 -4.21 -23.02 -14.41
C PRO A 41 -4.46 -23.68 -13.04
N ASN A 42 -5.73 -23.77 -12.63
CA ASN A 42 -6.18 -24.45 -11.40
C ASN A 42 -5.62 -23.85 -10.07
N PHE A 43 -5.08 -22.65 -10.10
CA PHE A 43 -4.56 -21.96 -8.91
C PHE A 43 -5.61 -21.02 -8.28
N ALA A 44 -6.51 -20.50 -9.10
CA ALA A 44 -7.61 -19.63 -8.72
C ALA A 44 -8.93 -20.05 -9.41
N GLN A 45 -10.02 -19.36 -9.05
CA GLN A 45 -11.34 -19.63 -9.64
C GLN A 45 -11.36 -19.38 -11.16
N PHE A 46 -10.68 -18.31 -11.59
CA PHE A 46 -10.55 -17.97 -13.01
C PHE A 46 -9.08 -17.87 -13.41
N ARG A 47 -8.82 -18.04 -14.71
CA ARG A 47 -7.50 -17.87 -15.28
C ARG A 47 -7.46 -16.69 -16.22
N ASP A 48 -6.47 -15.80 -16.01
CA ASP A 48 -6.10 -14.73 -16.93
C ASP A 48 -4.59 -14.65 -17.08
N LYS A 49 -4.07 -14.88 -18.29
CA LYS A 49 -2.63 -14.85 -18.59
C LYS A 49 -2.03 -13.44 -18.52
N SER A 50 -2.85 -12.42 -18.52
CA SER A 50 -2.41 -11.03 -18.42
C SER A 50 -2.05 -10.65 -16.99
N LEU A 51 -2.62 -11.33 -15.99
CA LEU A 51 -2.41 -11.08 -14.57
C LEU A 51 -1.06 -11.65 -14.11
N VAL A 52 0.04 -11.00 -14.43
CA VAL A 52 1.39 -11.38 -13.97
C VAL A 52 1.94 -10.28 -13.10
N ASN A 53 2.42 -10.64 -11.90
CA ASN A 53 2.92 -9.70 -10.90
C ASN A 53 1.99 -8.49 -10.70
N PRO A 54 0.72 -8.69 -10.30
CA PRO A 54 -0.19 -7.57 -10.07
C PRO A 54 0.14 -6.82 -8.78
N TRP A 55 0.18 -5.48 -8.86
CA TRP A 55 0.54 -4.60 -7.74
C TRP A 55 -0.67 -3.79 -7.24
N GLY A 56 -0.91 -2.64 -7.82
CA GLY A 56 -1.97 -1.73 -7.43
C GLY A 56 -3.35 -2.21 -7.83
N LEU A 57 -4.33 -1.94 -6.98
CA LEU A 57 -5.73 -2.17 -7.25
C LEU A 57 -6.58 -1.01 -6.73
N SER A 58 -7.48 -0.54 -7.57
CA SER A 58 -8.45 0.51 -7.23
C SER A 58 -9.76 0.27 -7.96
N HIS A 59 -10.82 0.96 -7.56
CA HIS A 59 -12.14 0.87 -8.17
C HIS A 59 -12.85 2.21 -8.13
N SER A 60 -13.78 2.45 -9.05
CA SER A 60 -14.76 3.52 -8.92
C SER A 60 -15.83 3.16 -7.87
N PRO A 61 -16.68 4.11 -7.43
CA PRO A 61 -17.66 3.85 -6.35
C PRO A 61 -18.55 2.62 -6.57
N ASP A 62 -18.95 2.33 -7.82
CA ASP A 62 -19.81 1.17 -8.14
C ASP A 62 -19.15 0.22 -9.17
N GLY A 63 -17.95 0.55 -9.64
CA GLY A 63 -17.28 -0.14 -10.75
C GLY A 63 -16.48 -1.36 -10.33
N PRO A 64 -15.89 -2.05 -11.30
CA PRO A 64 -15.01 -3.18 -11.09
C PRO A 64 -13.64 -2.73 -10.57
N TRP A 65 -12.83 -3.71 -10.18
CA TRP A 65 -11.41 -3.52 -9.91
C TRP A 65 -10.64 -3.19 -11.19
N GLN A 66 -9.77 -2.21 -11.09
CA GLN A 66 -8.70 -1.92 -12.04
C GLN A 66 -7.39 -2.35 -11.39
N VAL A 67 -6.69 -3.31 -11.98
CA VAL A 67 -5.47 -3.92 -11.44
C VAL A 67 -4.28 -3.56 -12.32
N SER A 68 -3.16 -3.17 -11.72
CA SER A 68 -1.89 -2.90 -12.44
C SER A 68 -1.09 -4.19 -12.55
N ASP A 69 -0.88 -4.70 -13.77
CA ASP A 69 -0.15 -5.95 -14.04
C ASP A 69 1.29 -5.61 -14.42
N ASN A 70 2.17 -5.52 -13.42
CA ASN A 70 3.56 -5.09 -13.56
C ASN A 70 4.31 -5.95 -14.59
N GLY A 71 4.18 -7.28 -14.51
CA GLY A 71 4.90 -8.22 -15.38
C GLY A 71 4.48 -8.21 -16.84
N THR A 72 3.31 -7.62 -17.18
CA THR A 72 2.81 -7.58 -18.58
C THR A 72 2.70 -6.18 -19.16
N GLY A 73 2.83 -5.13 -18.34
CA GLY A 73 2.67 -3.74 -18.77
C GLY A 73 1.23 -3.36 -19.10
N LEU A 74 0.30 -4.09 -18.52
CA LEU A 74 -1.13 -3.93 -18.72
C LEU A 74 -1.82 -3.44 -17.45
N SER A 75 -3.09 -3.09 -17.60
CA SER A 75 -4.01 -3.03 -16.48
C SER A 75 -5.30 -3.74 -16.87
N THR A 76 -5.71 -4.68 -16.04
CA THR A 76 -6.88 -5.54 -16.25
C THR A 76 -8.04 -5.17 -15.35
N GLN A 77 -9.25 -5.59 -15.71
CA GLN A 77 -10.45 -5.33 -14.92
C GLN A 77 -11.14 -6.62 -14.49
N TYR A 78 -11.49 -6.70 -13.19
CA TYR A 78 -12.20 -7.83 -12.61
C TYR A 78 -13.36 -7.39 -11.73
N THR A 79 -14.42 -8.19 -11.68
CA THR A 79 -15.39 -8.09 -10.59
C THR A 79 -14.99 -9.05 -9.46
N SER A 80 -15.63 -8.93 -8.31
CA SER A 80 -15.45 -9.86 -7.18
C SER A 80 -15.86 -11.33 -7.48
N VAL A 81 -16.57 -11.56 -8.58
CA VAL A 81 -17.13 -12.87 -8.94
C VAL A 81 -16.87 -13.31 -10.38
N SER A 82 -16.16 -12.50 -11.19
CA SER A 82 -15.92 -12.82 -12.59
C SER A 82 -14.48 -12.52 -13.01
N LYS A 83 -14.06 -13.22 -14.07
CA LYS A 83 -12.83 -12.94 -14.79
C LYS A 83 -12.87 -11.57 -15.45
N GLU A 84 -11.82 -11.24 -16.19
CA GLU A 84 -11.71 -10.04 -17.01
C GLU A 84 -13.03 -9.68 -17.72
N ILE A 85 -13.46 -8.42 -17.57
CA ILE A 85 -14.75 -7.91 -18.08
C ILE A 85 -14.62 -6.86 -19.17
N ALA A 86 -13.41 -6.35 -19.41
CA ALA A 86 -13.11 -5.37 -20.44
C ALA A 86 -11.74 -5.69 -21.07
N PRO A 87 -11.44 -5.17 -22.27
CA PRO A 87 -10.10 -5.27 -22.83
C PRO A 87 -9.08 -4.64 -21.88
N ALA A 88 -7.95 -5.33 -21.69
CA ALA A 88 -6.85 -4.82 -20.91
C ALA A 88 -6.35 -3.47 -21.44
N VAL A 89 -5.96 -2.58 -20.56
CA VAL A 89 -5.42 -1.25 -20.88
C VAL A 89 -3.89 -1.37 -20.97
N THR A 90 -3.32 -0.97 -22.11
CA THR A 90 -1.87 -0.90 -22.29
C THR A 90 -1.32 0.34 -21.58
N ILE A 91 -0.36 0.16 -20.70
CA ILE A 91 0.33 1.26 -20.01
C ILE A 91 1.49 1.74 -20.88
N PRO A 92 1.64 3.06 -21.14
CA PRO A 92 2.69 3.60 -21.98
C PRO A 92 4.06 3.52 -21.31
N THR A 93 5.09 3.32 -22.12
CA THR A 93 6.48 3.27 -21.71
C THR A 93 7.22 4.56 -22.05
N PRO A 94 8.28 4.92 -21.34
CA PRO A 94 9.25 5.90 -21.82
C PRO A 94 10.00 5.40 -23.06
N ALA A 95 10.70 6.29 -23.75
CA ALA A 95 11.46 5.93 -24.94
C ALA A 95 12.50 4.84 -24.66
N GLY A 96 12.49 3.79 -25.49
CA GLY A 96 13.47 2.68 -25.40
C GLY A 96 13.04 1.52 -24.51
N VAL A 97 11.99 1.65 -23.72
CA VAL A 97 11.41 0.59 -22.90
C VAL A 97 10.31 -0.13 -23.70
N LYS A 98 10.28 -1.46 -23.67
CA LYS A 98 9.34 -2.26 -24.46
C LYS A 98 8.04 -2.58 -23.73
N THR A 99 8.14 -2.86 -22.45
CA THR A 99 7.01 -3.26 -21.61
C THR A 99 7.05 -2.38 -20.37
N ALA A 100 5.95 -1.72 -20.06
CA ALA A 100 5.83 -0.92 -18.86
C ALA A 100 5.81 -1.80 -17.61
N ALA A 101 6.26 -1.27 -16.48
CA ALA A 101 6.14 -1.90 -15.18
C ALA A 101 5.17 -1.10 -14.27
N PRO A 102 3.83 -1.17 -14.50
CA PRO A 102 2.86 -0.45 -13.68
C PRO A 102 2.81 -0.96 -12.25
N THR A 103 2.71 -0.03 -11.32
CA THR A 103 2.73 -0.25 -9.88
C THR A 103 1.46 0.23 -9.21
N GLY A 104 1.49 1.33 -8.45
CA GLY A 104 0.30 1.93 -7.86
C GLY A 104 -0.69 2.46 -8.90
N ASN A 105 -1.98 2.31 -8.62
CA ASN A 105 -3.02 2.99 -9.40
C ASN A 105 -4.10 3.59 -8.49
N VAL A 106 -4.78 4.61 -8.99
CA VAL A 106 -5.88 5.27 -8.27
C VAL A 106 -7.06 5.56 -9.22
N PHE A 107 -8.26 5.48 -8.68
CA PHE A 107 -9.46 6.04 -9.29
C PHE A 107 -9.49 7.56 -9.05
N ASN A 108 -9.72 8.34 -10.09
CA ASN A 108 -9.89 9.78 -10.01
C ASN A 108 -11.37 10.16 -10.01
N SER A 109 -11.87 10.58 -8.86
CA SER A 109 -13.25 11.07 -8.70
C SER A 109 -13.44 12.53 -9.08
N THR A 110 -12.38 13.21 -9.56
CA THR A 110 -12.37 14.65 -9.87
C THR A 110 -12.51 14.91 -11.37
N ILE A 111 -12.69 16.17 -11.74
CA ILE A 111 -12.66 16.61 -13.15
C ILE A 111 -11.26 17.01 -13.62
N ASP A 112 -10.27 16.91 -12.74
CA ASP A 112 -8.87 17.25 -12.98
C ASP A 112 -8.10 16.08 -13.61
N PHE A 113 -6.80 16.22 -13.75
CA PHE A 113 -5.92 15.20 -14.33
C PHE A 113 -6.34 14.84 -15.76
N VAL A 114 -6.55 15.88 -16.57
CA VAL A 114 -7.06 15.77 -17.94
C VAL A 114 -5.99 15.21 -18.87
N ILE A 115 -6.37 14.19 -19.63
CA ILE A 115 -5.58 13.60 -20.71
C ILE A 115 -6.20 13.87 -22.06
N SER A 116 -5.38 13.93 -23.10
CA SER A 116 -5.85 14.29 -24.46
C SER A 116 -5.18 13.42 -25.53
N LYS A 117 -5.99 12.97 -26.51
CA LYS A 117 -5.51 12.28 -27.71
C LYS A 117 -6.51 12.50 -28.86
N ASN A 118 -6.00 12.79 -30.06
CA ASN A 118 -6.82 12.92 -31.29
C ASN A 118 -8.03 13.87 -31.15
N ARG A 119 -7.85 15.02 -30.51
CA ARG A 119 -8.88 16.04 -30.23
C ARG A 119 -9.97 15.61 -29.23
N LYS A 120 -9.81 14.51 -28.56
CA LYS A 120 -10.60 14.12 -27.39
C LYS A 120 -9.83 14.50 -26.12
N SER A 121 -10.53 15.06 -25.14
CA SER A 121 -9.94 15.52 -23.88
C SER A 121 -10.93 15.26 -22.74
N PHE A 122 -10.52 14.45 -21.76
CA PHE A 122 -11.33 14.07 -20.60
C PHE A 122 -10.43 13.92 -19.37
N ALA A 123 -11.00 14.10 -18.18
CA ALA A 123 -10.33 13.73 -16.94
C ALA A 123 -9.97 12.23 -16.98
N SER A 124 -8.81 11.87 -16.48
CA SER A 124 -8.45 10.46 -16.29
C SER A 124 -9.48 9.81 -15.35
N GLU A 125 -9.97 8.64 -15.69
CA GLU A 125 -10.78 7.81 -14.79
C GLU A 125 -9.89 7.04 -13.83
N PHE A 126 -8.79 6.49 -14.36
CA PHE A 126 -7.73 5.86 -13.59
C PHE A 126 -6.37 6.47 -13.92
N ILE A 127 -5.50 6.53 -12.93
CA ILE A 127 -4.13 7.04 -13.08
C ILE A 127 -3.19 5.94 -12.59
N PHE A 128 -2.08 5.72 -13.31
CA PHE A 128 -1.11 4.66 -13.07
C PHE A 128 0.29 5.26 -12.92
N ALA A 129 1.05 4.75 -11.96
CA ALA A 129 2.48 4.97 -11.84
C ALA A 129 3.25 3.73 -12.33
N THR A 130 4.53 3.90 -12.67
CA THR A 130 5.40 2.80 -13.11
C THR A 130 6.78 2.87 -12.50
N GLU A 131 7.47 1.73 -12.39
CA GLU A 131 8.89 1.67 -12.05
C GLU A 131 9.79 2.32 -13.11
N ASP A 132 9.28 2.45 -14.35
CA ASP A 132 9.96 3.17 -15.42
C ASP A 132 10.03 4.69 -15.22
N GLY A 133 9.45 5.21 -14.12
CA GLY A 133 9.42 6.63 -13.79
C GLY A 133 8.37 7.43 -14.56
N THR A 134 7.28 6.79 -14.95
CA THR A 134 6.17 7.47 -15.66
C THR A 134 4.89 7.49 -14.85
N ILE A 135 4.02 8.49 -15.15
CA ILE A 135 2.63 8.54 -14.71
C ILE A 135 1.76 8.68 -15.96
N SER A 136 0.70 7.90 -16.05
CA SER A 136 -0.23 7.91 -17.16
C SER A 136 -1.68 7.93 -16.69
N GLY A 137 -2.56 8.57 -17.48
CA GLY A 137 -3.99 8.60 -17.22
C GLY A 137 -4.76 7.75 -18.23
N PHE A 138 -5.85 7.14 -17.79
CA PHE A 138 -6.76 6.38 -18.64
C PHE A 138 -8.17 6.92 -18.56
N ASN A 139 -8.79 7.08 -19.71
CA ASN A 139 -10.24 7.30 -19.85
C ASN A 139 -10.69 6.68 -21.19
N PRO A 140 -11.67 5.76 -21.18
CA PRO A 140 -12.10 5.06 -22.41
C PRO A 140 -12.67 5.99 -23.48
N ASN A 141 -13.13 7.20 -23.13
CA ASN A 141 -13.58 8.19 -24.10
C ASN A 141 -12.41 8.85 -24.85
N VAL A 142 -11.20 8.84 -24.31
CA VAL A 142 -9.97 9.31 -24.97
C VAL A 142 -9.37 8.20 -25.82
N ASP A 143 -9.10 7.05 -25.20
CA ASP A 143 -8.63 5.83 -25.87
C ASP A 143 -9.17 4.61 -25.10
N ALA A 144 -9.81 3.68 -25.80
CA ALA A 144 -10.49 2.57 -25.16
C ALA A 144 -9.56 1.48 -24.60
N THR A 145 -8.28 1.47 -25.01
CA THR A 145 -7.34 0.37 -24.72
C THR A 145 -5.94 0.83 -24.35
N HIS A 146 -5.68 2.14 -24.30
CA HIS A 146 -4.35 2.66 -23.95
C HIS A 146 -4.47 3.81 -22.96
N ALA A 147 -3.69 3.78 -21.90
CA ALA A 147 -3.44 4.94 -21.06
C ALA A 147 -2.57 5.97 -21.82
N ILE A 148 -2.66 7.22 -21.44
CA ILE A 148 -1.95 8.33 -22.05
C ILE A 148 -0.86 8.80 -21.11
N LEU A 149 0.38 8.86 -21.60
CA LEU A 149 1.53 9.35 -20.83
C LEU A 149 1.29 10.83 -20.44
N ALA A 150 1.36 11.12 -19.15
CA ALA A 150 1.19 12.45 -18.57
C ALA A 150 2.49 13.00 -17.97
N VAL A 151 3.27 12.13 -17.32
CA VAL A 151 4.56 12.49 -16.70
C VAL A 151 5.62 11.48 -17.14
N ASP A 152 6.79 11.97 -17.54
CA ASP A 152 7.98 11.16 -17.82
C ASP A 152 9.17 11.73 -17.06
N ARG A 153 9.63 10.99 -16.06
CA ARG A 153 10.81 11.30 -15.25
C ARG A 153 11.87 10.20 -15.36
N SER A 154 11.78 9.37 -16.40
CA SER A 154 12.71 8.27 -16.66
C SER A 154 14.16 8.71 -16.92
N ALA A 155 14.36 9.97 -17.33
CA ALA A 155 15.68 10.54 -17.63
C ALA A 155 16.16 11.56 -16.56
N VAL A 156 15.39 11.80 -15.51
CA VAL A 156 15.78 12.72 -14.43
C VAL A 156 16.89 12.09 -13.60
N SER A 157 17.94 12.87 -13.30
CA SER A 157 19.04 12.42 -12.46
C SER A 157 19.07 13.17 -11.14
N GLN A 158 19.23 12.43 -10.05
CA GLN A 158 19.34 12.95 -8.68
C GLN A 158 20.30 12.05 -7.88
N ASP A 159 21.21 12.64 -7.13
CA ASP A 159 22.12 11.97 -6.19
C ASP A 159 22.91 10.79 -6.79
N GLY A 160 23.23 10.86 -8.09
CA GLY A 160 23.99 9.85 -8.83
C GLY A 160 23.13 8.74 -9.45
N PHE A 161 21.82 8.74 -9.23
CA PHE A 161 20.86 7.84 -9.84
C PHE A 161 20.13 8.50 -11.00
N THR A 162 19.69 7.71 -11.99
CA THR A 162 18.91 8.18 -13.13
C THR A 162 17.60 7.43 -13.26
N GLY A 163 16.52 8.17 -13.50
CA GLY A 163 15.16 7.69 -13.61
C GLY A 163 14.47 7.60 -12.25
N ALA A 164 13.29 8.15 -12.14
CA ALA A 164 12.39 7.88 -11.01
C ALA A 164 11.98 6.40 -11.02
N VAL A 165 11.71 5.84 -9.84
CA VAL A 165 11.10 4.51 -9.67
C VAL A 165 9.88 4.71 -8.79
N TYR A 166 8.70 4.77 -9.41
CA TYR A 166 7.46 4.94 -8.67
C TYR A 166 6.90 3.60 -8.21
N LYS A 167 6.64 3.47 -6.91
CA LYS A 167 6.11 2.24 -6.30
C LYS A 167 4.63 2.38 -5.91
N GLY A 168 4.25 3.42 -5.20
CA GLY A 168 2.89 3.69 -4.76
C GLY A 168 2.30 4.95 -5.39
N LEU A 169 0.97 5.06 -5.42
CA LEU A 169 0.23 6.20 -5.93
C LEU A 169 -1.00 6.46 -5.06
N ALA A 170 -1.23 7.71 -4.69
CA ALA A 170 -2.43 8.14 -3.96
C ALA A 170 -2.96 9.47 -4.52
N LEU A 171 -4.26 9.69 -4.37
CA LEU A 171 -4.93 10.94 -4.73
C LEU A 171 -5.56 11.51 -3.47
N ALA A 172 -5.33 12.79 -3.21
CA ALA A 172 -5.96 13.50 -2.10
C ALA A 172 -6.33 14.93 -2.50
N SER A 173 -7.32 15.47 -1.81
CA SER A 173 -7.80 16.83 -2.00
C SER A 173 -7.46 17.69 -0.77
N SER A 174 -7.20 18.96 -0.98
CA SER A 174 -7.04 19.96 0.06
C SER A 174 -7.79 21.23 -0.31
N SER A 175 -7.74 22.25 0.55
CA SER A 175 -8.31 23.57 0.24
C SER A 175 -7.64 24.26 -0.96
N SER A 176 -6.43 23.81 -1.36
CA SER A 176 -5.67 24.36 -2.47
C SER A 176 -5.88 23.61 -3.80
N GLY A 177 -6.58 22.48 -3.79
CA GLY A 177 -6.88 21.70 -4.99
C GLY A 177 -6.75 20.19 -4.80
N ASN A 178 -6.82 19.46 -5.91
CA ASN A 178 -6.61 18.03 -5.98
C ASN A 178 -5.16 17.74 -6.34
N PHE A 179 -4.55 16.77 -5.65
CA PHE A 179 -3.15 16.41 -5.82
C PHE A 179 -2.98 14.91 -5.96
N LEU A 180 -2.03 14.53 -6.81
CA LEU A 180 -1.55 13.18 -6.94
C LEU A 180 -0.22 13.06 -6.21
N PHE A 181 -0.03 11.96 -5.47
CA PHE A 181 1.17 11.68 -4.71
C PHE A 181 1.76 10.35 -5.17
N ALA A 182 3.01 10.37 -5.60
CA ALA A 182 3.73 9.18 -6.05
C ALA A 182 4.97 8.94 -5.17
N THR A 183 5.11 7.75 -4.62
CA THR A 183 6.32 7.37 -3.90
C THR A 183 7.44 7.11 -4.90
N ASN A 184 8.42 7.99 -4.95
CA ASN A 184 9.62 7.81 -5.75
C ASN A 184 10.68 7.10 -4.90
N PHE A 185 10.68 5.77 -4.99
CA PHE A 185 11.52 4.92 -4.17
C PHE A 185 13.01 5.18 -4.41
N ARG A 186 13.41 5.37 -5.67
CA ARG A 186 14.82 5.64 -6.00
C ARG A 186 15.34 6.93 -5.42
N PHE A 187 14.54 7.99 -5.41
CA PHE A 187 14.96 9.30 -4.89
C PHE A 187 14.60 9.50 -3.41
N GLY A 188 13.98 8.49 -2.77
CA GLY A 188 13.64 8.53 -1.36
C GLY A 188 12.61 9.59 -0.97
N THR A 189 11.71 9.95 -1.90
CA THR A 189 10.72 11.02 -1.69
C THR A 189 9.32 10.62 -2.13
N VAL A 190 8.31 11.25 -1.55
CA VAL A 190 6.98 11.35 -2.13
C VAL A 190 6.93 12.59 -3.01
N GLU A 191 6.58 12.44 -4.27
CA GLU A 191 6.42 13.54 -5.22
C GLU A 191 4.94 13.93 -5.33
N LYS A 192 4.65 15.24 -5.16
CA LYS A 192 3.31 15.84 -5.21
C LYS A 192 3.10 16.50 -6.57
N PHE A 193 2.07 16.10 -7.29
CA PHE A 193 1.69 16.66 -8.59
C PHE A 193 0.36 17.42 -8.48
N ASP A 194 0.26 18.55 -9.15
CA ASP A 194 -0.98 19.33 -9.24
C ASP A 194 -2.02 18.70 -10.21
N ALA A 195 -3.19 19.30 -10.29
CA ALA A 195 -4.32 18.90 -11.14
C ALA A 195 -3.98 18.80 -12.65
N SER A 196 -2.84 19.34 -13.08
CA SER A 196 -2.33 19.33 -14.46
C SER A 196 -1.10 18.43 -14.62
N PHE A 197 -0.82 17.55 -13.65
CA PHE A 197 0.34 16.67 -13.61
C PHE A 197 1.70 17.38 -13.50
N ASN A 198 1.76 18.64 -13.07
CA ASN A 198 3.01 19.31 -12.80
C ASN A 198 3.53 18.91 -11.41
N LEU A 199 4.81 18.56 -11.32
CA LEU A 199 5.48 18.36 -10.04
C LEU A 199 5.57 19.70 -9.29
N VAL A 200 4.95 19.79 -8.11
CA VAL A 200 4.87 21.04 -7.33
C VAL A 200 5.60 20.97 -5.99
N ALA A 201 5.83 19.77 -5.46
CA ALA A 201 6.58 19.55 -4.23
C ALA A 201 7.13 18.13 -4.15
N SER A 202 8.09 17.90 -3.26
CA SER A 202 8.51 16.58 -2.81
C SER A 202 8.81 16.62 -1.31
N PHE A 203 8.56 15.53 -0.62
CA PHE A 203 8.80 15.41 0.82
C PHE A 203 9.17 13.97 1.20
N THR A 204 9.71 13.81 2.39
CA THR A 204 10.01 12.49 2.99
C THR A 204 10.08 12.63 4.50
N ASP A 205 10.22 11.53 5.22
CA ASP A 205 10.64 11.58 6.62
C ASP A 205 12.15 11.85 6.69
N SER A 206 12.51 13.01 7.26
CA SER A 206 13.90 13.43 7.40
C SER A 206 14.72 12.52 8.32
N ASP A 207 14.09 11.88 9.29
CA ASP A 207 14.77 10.99 10.24
C ASP A 207 15.19 9.68 9.56
N LEU A 208 14.35 9.14 8.66
CA LEU A 208 14.68 7.98 7.84
C LEU A 208 15.68 8.32 6.73
N ALA A 209 15.51 9.49 6.08
CA ALA A 209 16.39 9.95 5.00
C ALA A 209 17.81 10.30 5.50
N SER A 210 17.97 10.76 6.73
CA SER A 210 19.28 11.17 7.28
C SER A 210 20.28 10.04 7.43
N ASN A 211 19.81 8.81 7.45
CA ASN A 211 20.64 7.60 7.57
C ASN A 211 21.07 7.00 6.22
N CYS A 212 20.70 7.67 5.11
CA CYS A 212 21.00 7.19 3.77
C CYS A 212 22.30 7.82 3.24
N PRO A 213 23.38 7.06 3.06
CA PRO A 213 24.62 7.58 2.48
C PRO A 213 24.43 7.83 0.98
N ILE A 214 24.91 8.99 0.48
CA ILE A 214 24.90 9.37 -0.95
C ILE A 214 25.77 8.42 -1.80
N ALA A 215 26.69 7.64 -1.19
CA ALA A 215 27.50 6.62 -1.87
C ALA A 215 27.99 5.56 -0.87
N GLY A 216 27.83 4.31 -1.23
CA GLY A 216 28.26 3.15 -0.42
C GLY A 216 27.13 2.11 -0.33
N PRO A 217 27.39 0.94 0.29
CA PRO A 217 26.32 -0.01 0.52
C PRO A 217 25.25 0.65 1.43
N PRO A 218 23.98 0.62 1.02
CA PRO A 218 22.89 1.29 1.74
C PRO A 218 22.56 0.52 3.01
N ALA A 219 23.36 0.68 4.06
CA ALA A 219 23.20 -0.11 5.27
C ALA A 219 21.86 0.15 5.96
N GLN A 220 21.16 1.26 5.68
CA GLN A 220 19.87 1.62 6.31
C GLN A 220 19.09 2.72 5.55
N CYS A 221 19.07 2.69 4.23
CA CYS A 221 18.26 3.63 3.45
C CYS A 221 16.82 3.13 3.36
N PHE A 222 15.91 3.73 4.11
CA PHE A 222 14.48 3.53 3.96
C PHE A 222 13.88 4.60 3.05
N ALA A 223 13.06 4.18 2.10
CA ALA A 223 12.41 5.07 1.15
C ALA A 223 10.89 4.87 1.11
N PRO A 224 10.11 5.89 0.74
CA PRO A 224 8.67 5.79 0.55
C PRO A 224 8.35 4.69 -0.46
N PHE A 225 7.51 3.70 -0.06
CA PHE A 225 7.23 2.49 -0.81
C PHE A 225 5.76 2.42 -1.24
N GLY A 226 4.84 2.12 -0.33
CA GLY A 226 3.40 2.25 -0.56
C GLY A 226 2.87 3.60 -0.06
N ILE A 227 1.70 3.98 -0.50
CA ILE A 227 0.98 5.18 -0.04
C ILE A 227 -0.52 5.01 -0.19
N GLN A 228 -1.27 5.45 0.82
CA GLN A 228 -2.73 5.43 0.82
C GLN A 228 -3.30 6.67 1.49
N THR A 229 -4.33 7.25 0.90
CA THR A 229 -5.11 8.31 1.55
C THR A 229 -6.14 7.67 2.48
N ILE A 230 -6.04 7.97 3.78
CA ILE A 230 -6.97 7.51 4.81
C ILE A 230 -7.41 8.73 5.63
N ASN A 231 -8.71 9.03 5.68
CA ASN A 231 -9.26 10.17 6.42
C ASN A 231 -8.54 11.49 6.11
N ASP A 232 -8.36 11.81 4.83
CA ASP A 232 -7.68 13.01 4.30
C ASP A 232 -6.21 13.16 4.73
N GLN A 233 -5.58 12.08 5.20
CA GLN A 233 -4.16 12.02 5.53
C GLN A 233 -3.46 11.00 4.64
N LEU A 234 -2.17 11.22 4.38
CA LEU A 234 -1.34 10.32 3.60
C LEU A 234 -0.60 9.37 4.54
N TYR A 235 -0.99 8.10 4.52
CA TYR A 235 -0.23 7.03 5.15
C TYR A 235 0.80 6.53 4.16
N VAL A 236 2.07 6.69 4.49
CA VAL A 236 3.21 6.32 3.63
C VAL A 236 3.97 5.19 4.30
N THR A 237 4.15 4.07 3.61
CA THR A 237 5.04 3.02 4.07
C THR A 237 6.45 3.27 3.57
N PHE A 238 7.43 2.79 4.31
CA PHE A 238 8.83 2.86 3.95
C PHE A 238 9.43 1.46 3.99
N ALA A 239 10.25 1.13 2.99
CA ALA A 239 10.99 -0.11 2.91
C ALA A 239 12.49 0.16 2.75
N LEU A 240 13.31 -0.81 3.17
CA LEU A 240 14.76 -0.74 3.01
C LEU A 240 15.11 -0.87 1.53
N GLN A 241 15.92 0.06 1.00
CA GLN A 241 16.35 0.04 -0.39
C GLN A 241 17.49 -0.93 -0.64
N ASP A 242 17.54 -1.51 -1.83
CA ASP A 242 18.72 -2.18 -2.36
C ASP A 242 19.84 -1.17 -2.75
N ALA A 243 20.99 -1.68 -3.18
CA ALA A 243 22.16 -0.86 -3.52
C ALA A 243 21.97 0.06 -4.73
N VAL A 244 20.98 -0.22 -5.59
CA VAL A 244 20.68 0.57 -6.78
C VAL A 244 19.41 1.41 -6.62
N HIS A 245 18.83 1.39 -5.42
CA HIS A 245 17.62 2.10 -5.05
C HIS A 245 16.44 1.79 -5.98
N HIS A 246 16.34 0.53 -6.38
CA HIS A 246 15.27 0.07 -7.26
C HIS A 246 14.28 -0.82 -6.52
N ASP A 247 14.78 -1.82 -5.80
CA ASP A 247 13.94 -2.80 -5.12
C ASP A 247 14.13 -2.74 -3.60
N ASP A 248 13.15 -3.27 -2.88
CA ASP A 248 13.22 -3.38 -1.43
C ASP A 248 14.06 -4.57 -0.98
N VAL A 249 14.57 -4.48 0.22
CA VAL A 249 15.26 -5.57 0.90
C VAL A 249 14.40 -6.06 2.05
N GLY A 250 13.69 -7.16 1.83
CA GLY A 250 12.86 -7.80 2.83
C GLY A 250 13.63 -8.28 4.05
N GLY A 251 12.98 -8.29 5.20
CA GLY A 251 13.50 -8.76 6.47
C GLY A 251 12.65 -8.29 7.64
N PRO A 252 12.60 -9.04 8.75
CA PRO A 252 11.86 -8.63 9.95
C PRO A 252 12.33 -7.27 10.46
N GLY A 253 11.39 -6.33 10.62
CA GLY A 253 11.67 -4.95 11.03
C GLY A 253 12.14 -4.03 9.91
N ASN A 254 12.22 -4.48 8.66
CA ASN A 254 12.55 -3.64 7.51
C ASN A 254 11.30 -2.91 7.00
N GLY A 255 10.73 -2.03 7.82
CA GLY A 255 9.59 -1.23 7.44
C GLY A 255 9.18 -0.19 8.47
N PHE A 256 8.58 0.90 7.98
CA PHE A 256 7.96 1.96 8.79
C PHE A 256 6.66 2.38 8.10
N ILE A 257 5.78 3.01 8.87
CA ILE A 257 4.58 3.69 8.36
C ILE A 257 4.52 5.05 9.03
N ASP A 258 4.46 6.11 8.24
CA ASP A 258 4.32 7.48 8.70
C ASP A 258 3.06 8.13 8.13
N VAL A 259 2.54 9.11 8.85
CA VAL A 259 1.37 9.87 8.44
C VAL A 259 1.76 11.31 8.17
N PHE A 260 1.42 11.77 6.96
CA PHE A 260 1.64 13.15 6.51
C PHE A 260 0.31 13.85 6.23
N ASP A 261 0.33 15.18 6.30
CA ASP A 261 -0.74 15.97 5.71
C ASP A 261 -0.58 16.06 4.16
N THR A 262 -1.58 16.63 3.49
CA THR A 262 -1.56 16.81 2.03
C THR A 262 -0.59 17.90 1.56
N ASP A 263 0.05 18.65 2.46
CA ASP A 263 1.13 19.59 2.15
C ASP A 263 2.52 18.97 2.32
N GLY A 264 2.57 17.74 2.84
CA GLY A 264 3.79 16.96 3.00
C GLY A 264 4.48 17.15 4.35
N HIS A 265 3.80 17.72 5.36
CA HIS A 265 4.33 17.80 6.71
C HIS A 265 4.08 16.49 7.45
N LEU A 266 5.10 15.94 8.09
CA LEU A 266 4.98 14.78 8.96
C LEU A 266 4.07 15.12 10.15
N ILE A 267 2.96 14.37 10.27
CA ILE A 267 2.05 14.50 11.41
C ILE A 267 2.52 13.61 12.56
N ARG A 268 2.90 12.36 12.23
CA ARG A 268 3.38 11.38 13.23
C ARG A 268 4.06 10.18 12.57
N HIS A 269 4.96 9.55 13.33
CA HIS A 269 5.36 8.17 13.08
C HIS A 269 4.24 7.26 13.56
N PHE A 270 3.69 6.45 12.65
CA PHE A 270 2.54 5.61 12.95
C PHE A 270 2.96 4.22 13.47
N ALA A 271 3.83 3.53 12.73
CA ALA A 271 4.36 2.24 13.12
C ALA A 271 5.81 2.09 12.65
N SER A 272 6.65 1.47 13.50
CA SER A 272 8.09 1.38 13.23
C SER A 272 8.58 -0.04 13.43
N GLN A 273 9.23 -0.61 12.42
CA GLN A 273 9.91 -1.90 12.50
C GLN A 273 9.00 -3.06 13.00
N GLY A 274 9.46 -3.86 13.96
CA GLY A 274 8.66 -4.94 14.57
C GLY A 274 8.19 -5.98 13.56
N THR A 275 6.88 -6.05 13.32
CA THR A 275 6.24 -6.97 12.37
C THR A 275 6.24 -6.46 10.93
N LEU A 276 6.69 -5.23 10.68
CA LEU A 276 6.78 -4.66 9.34
C LEU A 276 7.96 -5.26 8.59
N ASN A 277 7.72 -5.67 7.35
CA ASN A 277 8.68 -6.31 6.47
C ASN A 277 8.36 -5.91 5.02
N SER A 278 8.98 -4.85 4.53
CA SER A 278 8.65 -4.22 3.25
C SER A 278 7.14 -3.99 3.10
N PRO A 279 6.49 -3.21 3.98
CA PRO A 279 5.05 -2.97 3.92
C PRO A 279 4.71 -2.14 2.67
N TRP A 280 3.67 -2.57 1.90
CA TRP A 280 3.22 -1.83 0.73
C TRP A 280 1.74 -1.48 0.75
N GLY A 281 0.86 -2.48 0.74
CA GLY A 281 -0.59 -2.30 0.73
C GLY A 281 -1.11 -1.79 2.07
N LEU A 282 -1.96 -0.76 2.05
CA LEU A 282 -2.61 -0.17 3.22
C LEU A 282 -4.10 -0.04 2.99
N ALA A 283 -4.91 -0.33 4.01
CA ALA A 283 -6.34 -0.05 3.98
C ALA A 283 -6.87 0.23 5.40
N LEU A 284 -7.93 1.06 5.50
CA LEU A 284 -8.70 1.21 6.73
C LEU A 284 -9.85 0.20 6.69
N ALA A 285 -9.91 -0.69 7.66
CA ALA A 285 -10.94 -1.70 7.74
C ALA A 285 -12.31 -1.08 8.10
N PRO A 286 -13.40 -1.53 7.46
CA PRO A 286 -14.75 -1.10 7.80
C PRO A 286 -15.19 -1.65 9.16
N ALA A 287 -16.31 -1.14 9.68
CA ALA A 287 -16.82 -1.48 11.02
C ALA A 287 -17.31 -2.94 11.19
N ASP A 288 -17.42 -3.67 10.09
CA ASP A 288 -17.90 -5.07 10.02
C ASP A 288 -16.84 -6.05 9.47
N PHE A 289 -15.54 -5.70 9.59
CA PHE A 289 -14.41 -6.56 9.22
C PHE A 289 -13.97 -7.52 10.34
N GLY A 290 -14.84 -7.91 11.22
CA GLY A 290 -14.53 -8.86 12.31
C GLY A 290 -13.64 -8.24 13.40
N THR A 291 -12.63 -8.98 13.88
CA THR A 291 -11.77 -8.56 15.00
C THR A 291 -11.05 -7.25 14.74
N PHE A 292 -10.62 -7.01 13.51
CA PHE A 292 -9.85 -5.82 13.14
C PHE A 292 -10.72 -4.75 12.46
N SER A 293 -12.01 -4.67 12.84
CA SER A 293 -12.91 -3.61 12.39
C SER A 293 -12.42 -2.23 12.81
N ASN A 294 -12.43 -1.26 11.89
CA ASN A 294 -11.96 0.11 12.05
C ASN A 294 -10.44 0.27 12.26
N ASP A 295 -9.66 -0.79 12.14
CA ASP A 295 -8.20 -0.75 12.26
C ASP A 295 -7.53 -0.48 10.90
N VAL A 296 -6.30 0.02 10.92
CA VAL A 296 -5.47 0.12 9.72
C VAL A 296 -4.79 -1.23 9.49
N VAL A 297 -5.01 -1.81 8.32
CA VAL A 297 -4.32 -3.03 7.91
C VAL A 297 -3.18 -2.70 6.95
N ALA A 298 -2.03 -3.35 7.17
CA ALA A 298 -0.82 -3.19 6.37
C ALA A 298 -0.32 -4.56 5.91
N GLY A 299 -0.18 -4.74 4.60
CA GLY A 299 0.36 -5.93 3.97
C GLY A 299 1.86 -5.82 3.75
N ASN A 300 2.59 -6.82 4.17
CA ASN A 300 4.02 -6.96 3.95
C ASN A 300 4.30 -7.66 2.62
N PHE A 301 5.04 -7.06 1.73
CA PHE A 301 5.60 -7.77 0.57
C PHE A 301 6.59 -8.84 1.00
N GLY A 302 7.47 -8.53 1.97
CA GLY A 302 8.60 -9.37 2.34
C GLY A 302 8.24 -10.71 3.00
N ASP A 303 7.03 -10.87 3.62
CA ASP A 303 6.60 -12.14 4.20
C ASP A 303 5.14 -12.49 3.94
N GLY A 304 4.42 -11.66 3.20
CA GLY A 304 3.03 -11.86 2.79
C GLY A 304 2.00 -11.73 3.91
N ARG A 305 2.38 -11.30 5.11
CA ARG A 305 1.47 -11.18 6.25
C ARG A 305 0.75 -9.86 6.24
N ILE A 306 -0.47 -9.86 6.79
CA ILE A 306 -1.28 -8.65 6.94
C ILE A 306 -1.38 -8.34 8.43
N ASN A 307 -0.83 -7.19 8.80
CA ASN A 307 -0.76 -6.68 10.16
C ASN A 307 -1.88 -5.67 10.41
N ALA A 308 -2.52 -5.71 11.56
CA ALA A 308 -3.52 -4.75 11.98
C ALA A 308 -2.95 -3.82 13.05
N PHE A 309 -3.27 -2.52 12.94
CA PHE A 309 -2.81 -1.47 13.83
C PHE A 309 -3.98 -0.59 14.28
N ASP A 310 -3.99 -0.20 15.55
CA ASP A 310 -4.91 0.81 16.06
C ASP A 310 -4.75 2.12 15.29
N PRO A 311 -5.83 2.68 14.71
CA PRO A 311 -5.71 3.84 13.79
C PRO A 311 -5.30 5.13 14.50
N VAL A 312 -5.46 5.22 15.84
CA VAL A 312 -5.13 6.40 16.63
C VAL A 312 -3.69 6.35 17.13
N THR A 313 -3.28 5.21 17.67
CA THR A 313 -1.98 5.06 18.34
C THR A 313 -0.90 4.44 17.48
N GLY A 314 -1.26 3.73 16.39
CA GLY A 314 -0.32 2.92 15.60
C GLY A 314 0.15 1.65 16.32
N THR A 315 -0.51 1.29 17.44
CA THR A 315 -0.17 0.07 18.18
C THR A 315 -0.51 -1.16 17.36
N PHE A 316 0.42 -2.09 17.23
CA PHE A 316 0.17 -3.39 16.60
C PHE A 316 -0.85 -4.19 17.43
N LEU A 317 -1.90 -4.68 16.78
CA LEU A 317 -3.01 -5.41 17.40
C LEU A 317 -2.93 -6.91 17.11
N GLY A 318 -2.40 -7.30 15.97
CA GLY A 318 -2.32 -8.70 15.56
C GLY A 318 -2.16 -8.85 14.05
N GLN A 319 -2.23 -10.10 13.59
CA GLN A 319 -2.20 -10.47 12.17
C GLN A 319 -3.50 -11.16 11.78
N LEU A 320 -3.94 -10.98 10.54
CA LEU A 320 -5.08 -11.74 10.02
C LEU A 320 -4.76 -13.23 10.06
N GLN A 321 -5.68 -14.05 10.58
CA GLN A 321 -5.51 -15.49 10.77
C GLN A 321 -6.57 -16.28 10.01
N ASP A 322 -6.19 -17.47 9.52
CA ASP A 322 -7.11 -18.43 8.92
C ASP A 322 -7.96 -19.16 9.99
N GLY A 323 -8.95 -19.96 9.57
CA GLY A 323 -9.81 -20.75 10.44
C GLY A 323 -9.11 -21.75 11.37
N ASN A 324 -7.79 -21.93 11.24
CA ASN A 324 -6.97 -22.74 12.13
C ASN A 324 -6.13 -21.90 13.11
N GLY A 325 -6.24 -20.59 13.04
CA GLY A 325 -5.46 -19.64 13.86
C GLY A 325 -4.04 -19.40 13.35
N ASN A 326 -3.71 -19.81 12.12
CA ASN A 326 -2.42 -19.48 11.52
C ASN A 326 -2.49 -18.11 10.83
N ALA A 327 -1.43 -17.31 10.93
CA ALA A 327 -1.35 -16.07 10.18
C ALA A 327 -1.48 -16.35 8.68
N ILE A 328 -2.39 -15.63 8.01
CA ILE A 328 -2.49 -15.63 6.55
C ILE A 328 -1.20 -15.05 5.98
N ALA A 329 -0.57 -15.79 5.07
CA ALA A 329 0.65 -15.37 4.39
C ALA A 329 0.50 -15.57 2.88
N ILE A 330 0.54 -14.47 2.13
CA ILE A 330 0.36 -14.42 0.68
C ILE A 330 1.70 -14.04 0.07
N ASN A 331 2.38 -14.98 -0.57
CA ASN A 331 3.67 -14.74 -1.19
C ASN A 331 3.60 -13.62 -2.22
N GLY A 332 4.50 -12.63 -2.11
CA GLY A 332 4.55 -11.48 -3.00
C GLY A 332 3.35 -10.53 -2.86
N LEU A 333 2.82 -10.36 -1.65
CA LEU A 333 1.65 -9.51 -1.37
C LEU A 333 1.94 -8.04 -1.66
N TRP A 334 1.17 -7.45 -2.58
CA TRP A 334 1.23 -6.05 -2.96
C TRP A 334 0.01 -5.26 -2.47
N GLY A 335 -0.96 -5.04 -3.31
CA GLY A 335 -2.10 -4.18 -3.05
C GLY A 335 -3.14 -4.74 -2.09
N LEU A 336 -3.72 -3.87 -1.28
CA LEU A 336 -4.85 -4.16 -0.39
C LEU A 336 -5.91 -3.06 -0.56
N ALA A 337 -7.17 -3.44 -0.77
CA ALA A 337 -8.29 -2.51 -0.71
C ALA A 337 -9.61 -3.24 -0.40
N PHE A 338 -10.55 -2.55 0.22
CA PHE A 338 -11.89 -3.09 0.49
C PHE A 338 -12.80 -2.93 -0.71
N GLY A 339 -13.76 -3.83 -0.86
CA GLY A 339 -14.79 -3.75 -1.88
C GLY A 339 -15.69 -2.51 -1.75
N ASN A 340 -16.43 -2.20 -2.82
CA ASN A 340 -17.28 -0.99 -2.90
C ASN A 340 -18.78 -1.22 -2.70
N GLY A 341 -19.20 -2.45 -2.38
CA GLY A 341 -20.62 -2.83 -2.30
C GLY A 341 -21.30 -3.02 -3.67
N GLY A 342 -20.56 -2.81 -4.76
CA GLY A 342 -20.98 -2.96 -6.15
C GLY A 342 -20.19 -4.06 -6.87
N LEU A 343 -19.66 -3.72 -8.06
CA LEU A 343 -18.93 -4.71 -8.87
C LEU A 343 -17.58 -5.15 -8.27
N ALA A 344 -16.97 -4.33 -7.42
CA ALA A 344 -15.75 -4.70 -6.72
C ALA A 344 -15.98 -5.57 -5.47
N GLY A 345 -17.23 -5.91 -5.13
CA GLY A 345 -17.59 -6.83 -4.05
C GLY A 345 -17.98 -6.17 -2.75
N ASP A 346 -18.25 -6.98 -1.74
CA ASP A 346 -18.76 -6.53 -0.45
C ASP A 346 -17.78 -5.60 0.27
N THR A 347 -18.31 -4.59 0.95
CA THR A 347 -17.50 -3.55 1.62
C THR A 347 -16.66 -4.08 2.78
N ASN A 348 -17.02 -5.23 3.36
CA ASN A 348 -16.27 -5.90 4.42
C ASN A 348 -15.33 -7.00 3.90
N THR A 349 -15.09 -7.05 2.61
CA THR A 349 -14.15 -7.99 2.00
C THR A 349 -12.89 -7.24 1.57
N LEU A 350 -11.74 -7.68 2.08
CA LEU A 350 -10.43 -7.15 1.71
C LEU A 350 -9.92 -7.88 0.47
N PHE A 351 -9.73 -7.16 -0.63
CA PHE A 351 -9.14 -7.70 -1.86
C PHE A 351 -7.64 -7.45 -1.86
N PHE A 352 -6.91 -8.35 -2.51
CA PHE A 352 -5.45 -8.26 -2.61
C PHE A 352 -4.94 -8.61 -4.01
N ALA A 353 -3.79 -8.04 -4.35
CA ALA A 353 -2.97 -8.40 -5.50
C ALA A 353 -1.63 -8.93 -4.99
N ALA A 354 -1.08 -9.95 -5.66
CA ALA A 354 0.18 -10.55 -5.28
C ALA A 354 0.96 -11.10 -6.48
N GLY A 355 2.27 -10.84 -6.51
CA GLY A 355 3.22 -11.39 -7.46
C GLY A 355 4.02 -12.52 -6.81
N PHE A 356 3.58 -13.76 -6.92
CA PHE A 356 4.23 -14.89 -6.26
C PHE A 356 5.29 -15.56 -7.15
N ASP A 357 6.09 -16.46 -6.54
CA ASP A 357 7.19 -17.18 -7.19
C ASP A 357 8.22 -16.21 -7.82
N ASP A 358 8.81 -15.36 -6.96
CA ASP A 358 9.72 -14.27 -7.37
C ASP A 358 9.13 -13.38 -8.48
N GLU A 359 7.85 -13.00 -8.31
CA GLU A 359 7.07 -12.14 -9.20
C GLU A 359 6.82 -12.69 -10.61
N ALA A 360 7.13 -13.97 -10.84
CA ALA A 360 6.92 -14.63 -12.14
C ALA A 360 5.44 -14.89 -12.45
N HIS A 361 4.59 -14.89 -11.43
CA HIS A 361 3.17 -15.20 -11.53
C HIS A 361 2.29 -14.20 -10.80
N GLY A 362 0.98 -14.25 -11.03
CA GLY A 362 0.02 -13.30 -10.45
C GLY A 362 -1.18 -13.96 -9.78
N LEU A 363 -1.61 -13.32 -8.70
CA LEU A 363 -2.82 -13.67 -7.96
C LEU A 363 -3.61 -12.42 -7.59
N PHE A 364 -4.89 -12.40 -7.94
CA PHE A 364 -5.89 -11.50 -7.40
C PHE A 364 -6.85 -12.33 -6.53
N GLY A 365 -7.08 -11.92 -5.31
CA GLY A 365 -7.89 -12.66 -4.35
C GLY A 365 -8.62 -11.79 -3.36
N ALA A 366 -9.32 -12.44 -2.44
CA ALA A 366 -10.17 -11.80 -1.44
C ALA A 366 -9.99 -12.47 -0.07
N ILE A 367 -10.16 -11.69 0.99
CA ILE A 367 -10.15 -12.12 2.38
C ILE A 367 -11.40 -11.55 3.05
N ALA A 368 -12.26 -12.42 3.59
CA ALA A 368 -13.47 -12.02 4.29
C ALA A 368 -13.48 -12.58 5.72
N PRO A 369 -14.13 -11.89 6.69
CA PRO A 369 -14.35 -12.47 8.01
C PRO A 369 -15.24 -13.70 7.92
N GLU A 370 -14.97 -14.73 8.78
CA GLU A 370 -15.78 -15.94 8.90
C GLU A 370 -17.04 -15.73 9.74
#